data_89a8023789814b97b5df3dbe0dc88fc5
#
_entry.id   89a8023789814b97b5df3dbe0dc88fc5
#
_cell.length_a   1.000
_cell.length_b   1.000
_cell.length_c   1.000
_cell.angle_alpha   90.00
_cell.angle_beta   90.00
_cell.angle_gamma   90.00
#
_symmetry.space_group_name_H-M   'P 1'
#
loop_
_entity.id
_entity.type
_entity.pdbx_description
1 polymer ?
#
loop_
_entity_poly.entity_id
_entity_poly.type
_entity_poly.pdbx_seq_one_letter_code
_entity_poly.pdbx_strand_id
1 'polypeptide(L)'
;MHPIPIPSRAEGPAEAARGLDHWERLTRAALDAQRHGRLKIALAGHVRALWTAEALVDGALLAMRPDDCLAALVVSHHNLSELYHCRGQVAQAVDHLCLPHRLLLRLLEEGTRPHDVRQAAWRHLRETRAQLLGWLRAHGEEPAVEAALHATPAPAFACRPAHLH
;
A
#
# COMPACT_ATOMS: atom_id res chain seq x y z
N MET A 1 -14.29 -8.28 -42.86
CA MET A 1 -14.13 -7.07 -42.02
C MET A 1 -14.81 -7.41 -40.69
N HIS A 2 -14.01 -7.90 -39.73
CA HIS A 2 -14.53 -8.27 -38.40
C HIS A 2 -14.43 -7.05 -37.48
N PRO A 3 -15.50 -6.69 -36.75
CA PRO A 3 -15.40 -5.65 -35.73
C PRO A 3 -14.57 -6.16 -34.56
N ILE A 4 -13.54 -5.39 -34.20
CA ILE A 4 -12.74 -5.59 -33.00
C ILE A 4 -13.68 -5.35 -31.81
N PRO A 5 -13.80 -6.29 -30.84
CA PRO A 5 -14.60 -6.05 -29.65
C PRO A 5 -13.92 -4.99 -28.80
N ILE A 6 -14.58 -3.87 -28.60
CA ILE A 6 -14.21 -2.82 -27.67
C ILE A 6 -14.34 -3.41 -26.25
N PRO A 7 -13.29 -3.41 -25.41
CA PRO A 7 -13.42 -3.74 -24.02
C PRO A 7 -14.10 -2.57 -23.31
N SER A 8 -15.43 -2.57 -23.29
CA SER A 8 -16.22 -1.67 -22.47
C SER A 8 -16.91 -2.48 -21.40
N ARG A 9 -16.29 -2.56 -20.24
CA ARG A 9 -17.05 -2.78 -19.01
C ARG A 9 -16.40 -1.93 -17.93
N ALA A 10 -17.02 -0.76 -17.69
CA ALA A 10 -16.82 -0.05 -16.44
C ALA A 10 -17.12 -1.05 -15.31
N GLU A 11 -16.11 -1.47 -14.58
CA GLU A 11 -16.27 -2.30 -13.40
C GLU A 11 -17.20 -1.56 -12.45
N GLY A 12 -18.40 -2.10 -12.26
CA GLY A 12 -19.41 -1.45 -11.44
C GLY A 12 -19.06 -1.53 -9.94
N PRO A 13 -19.71 -0.70 -9.10
CA PRO A 13 -19.46 -0.68 -7.65
C PRO A 13 -19.54 -2.05 -6.97
N ALA A 14 -20.37 -2.95 -7.50
CA ALA A 14 -20.52 -4.32 -6.99
C ALA A 14 -19.34 -5.23 -7.33
N GLU A 15 -18.65 -5.03 -8.45
CA GLU A 15 -17.45 -5.80 -8.82
C GLU A 15 -16.26 -5.34 -7.99
N ALA A 16 -16.18 -4.04 -7.76
CA ALA A 16 -15.20 -3.38 -6.91
C ALA A 16 -15.31 -3.83 -5.43
N ALA A 17 -16.51 -3.92 -4.88
CA ALA A 17 -16.75 -4.45 -3.54
C ALA A 17 -16.30 -5.92 -3.41
N ARG A 18 -16.57 -6.74 -4.43
CA ARG A 18 -16.11 -8.15 -4.49
C ARG A 18 -14.58 -8.28 -4.44
N GLY A 19 -13.85 -7.33 -5.02
CA GLY A 19 -12.39 -7.29 -4.97
C GLY A 19 -11.85 -7.10 -3.55
N LEU A 20 -12.41 -6.16 -2.78
CA LEU A 20 -12.06 -5.94 -1.37
C LEU A 20 -12.43 -7.15 -0.50
N ASP A 21 -13.63 -7.70 -0.67
CA ASP A 21 -14.05 -8.91 0.06
C ASP A 21 -13.13 -10.11 -0.25
N HIS A 22 -12.66 -10.21 -1.49
CA HIS A 22 -11.70 -11.25 -1.87
C HIS A 22 -10.35 -11.03 -1.20
N TRP A 23 -9.83 -9.81 -1.20
CA TRP A 23 -8.61 -9.43 -0.50
C TRP A 23 -8.69 -9.74 1.00
N GLU A 24 -9.80 -9.38 1.65
CA GLU A 24 -9.99 -9.67 3.08
C GLU A 24 -9.96 -11.16 3.39
N ARG A 25 -10.64 -11.99 2.57
CA ARG A 25 -10.63 -13.45 2.75
C ARG A 25 -9.22 -14.02 2.62
N LEU A 26 -8.45 -13.59 1.61
CA LEU A 26 -7.06 -14.02 1.41
C LEU A 26 -6.18 -13.62 2.60
N THR A 27 -6.28 -12.37 3.04
CA THR A 27 -5.51 -11.84 4.18
C THR A 27 -5.83 -12.60 5.47
N ARG A 28 -7.10 -12.82 5.76
CA ARG A 28 -7.54 -13.57 6.96
C ARG A 28 -7.05 -15.02 6.93
N ALA A 29 -7.15 -15.69 5.78
CA ALA A 29 -6.66 -17.08 5.63
C ALA A 29 -5.13 -17.16 5.77
N ALA A 30 -4.39 -16.18 5.25
CA ALA A 30 -2.93 -16.13 5.37
C ALA A 30 -2.48 -15.89 6.81
N LEU A 31 -3.10 -14.95 7.52
CA LEU A 31 -2.85 -14.69 8.94
C LEU A 31 -3.17 -15.93 9.80
N ASP A 32 -4.25 -16.63 9.48
CA ASP A 32 -4.59 -17.88 10.18
C ASP A 32 -3.53 -18.96 9.94
N ALA A 33 -3.09 -19.15 8.71
CA ALA A 33 -1.99 -20.07 8.38
C ALA A 33 -0.69 -19.68 9.11
N GLN A 34 -0.38 -18.39 9.22
CA GLN A 34 0.79 -17.88 9.95
C GLN A 34 0.72 -18.22 11.43
N ARG A 35 -0.44 -17.96 12.08
CA ARG A 35 -0.66 -18.29 13.50
C ARG A 35 -0.49 -19.78 13.80
N HIS A 36 -0.80 -20.65 12.85
CA HIS A 36 -0.63 -22.11 12.97
C HIS A 36 0.74 -22.62 12.49
N GLY A 37 1.71 -21.73 12.25
CA GLY A 37 3.06 -22.11 11.83
C GLY A 37 3.16 -22.64 10.40
N ARG A 38 2.08 -22.53 9.60
CA ARG A 38 2.04 -22.99 8.20
C ARG A 38 2.64 -21.94 7.26
N LEU A 39 3.93 -21.61 7.47
CA LEU A 39 4.58 -20.44 6.89
C LEU A 39 4.60 -20.41 5.34
N LYS A 40 4.70 -21.57 4.69
CA LYS A 40 4.65 -21.64 3.20
C LYS A 40 3.26 -21.26 2.69
N ILE A 41 2.20 -21.72 3.35
CA ILE A 41 0.81 -21.42 3.00
C ILE A 41 0.53 -19.94 3.30
N ALA A 42 1.00 -19.44 4.44
CA ALA A 42 0.88 -18.03 4.81
C ALA A 42 1.55 -17.12 3.76
N LEU A 43 2.78 -17.43 3.34
CA LEU A 43 3.48 -16.66 2.32
C LEU A 43 2.71 -16.62 1.00
N ALA A 44 2.27 -17.77 0.49
CA ALA A 44 1.48 -17.84 -0.74
C ALA A 44 0.17 -17.03 -0.61
N GLY A 45 -0.49 -17.08 0.55
CA GLY A 45 -1.70 -16.34 0.83
C GLY A 45 -1.46 -14.83 0.87
N HIS A 46 -0.43 -14.35 1.56
CA HIS A 46 -0.07 -12.92 1.61
C HIS A 46 0.35 -12.37 0.25
N VAL A 47 1.11 -13.14 -0.56
CA VAL A 47 1.46 -12.74 -1.93
C VAL A 47 0.21 -12.58 -2.79
N ARG A 48 -0.75 -13.51 -2.71
CA ARG A 48 -2.02 -13.39 -3.45
C ARG A 48 -2.85 -12.21 -2.98
N ALA A 49 -2.87 -11.94 -1.67
CA ALA A 49 -3.54 -10.76 -1.12
C ALA A 49 -2.89 -9.46 -1.64
N LEU A 50 -1.55 -9.40 -1.72
CA LEU A 50 -0.84 -8.25 -2.28
C LEU A 50 -1.21 -8.05 -3.75
N TRP A 51 -1.16 -9.08 -4.60
CA TRP A 51 -1.56 -8.94 -6.01
C TRP A 51 -3.00 -8.46 -6.18
N THR A 52 -3.90 -8.90 -5.30
CA THR A 52 -5.28 -8.41 -5.29
C THR A 52 -5.32 -6.93 -4.91
N ALA A 53 -4.57 -6.50 -3.89
CA ALA A 53 -4.52 -5.11 -3.47
C ALA A 53 -3.91 -4.19 -4.55
N GLU A 54 -2.85 -4.63 -5.24
CA GLU A 54 -2.26 -3.92 -6.38
C GLU A 54 -3.28 -3.73 -7.50
N ALA A 55 -4.01 -4.78 -7.87
CA ALA A 55 -5.07 -4.69 -8.87
C ALA A 55 -6.20 -3.72 -8.48
N LEU A 56 -6.52 -3.60 -7.18
CA LEU A 56 -7.50 -2.62 -6.68
C LEU A 56 -6.99 -1.18 -6.82
N VAL A 57 -5.70 -0.95 -6.59
CA VAL A 57 -5.06 0.38 -6.72
C VAL A 57 -4.91 0.77 -8.19
N ASP A 58 -4.64 -0.17 -9.07
CA ASP A 58 -4.51 0.07 -10.52
C ASP A 58 -5.88 0.18 -11.22
N GLY A 59 -6.94 -0.26 -10.56
CA GLY A 59 -8.29 -0.30 -11.11
C GLY A 59 -9.12 0.96 -10.84
N ALA A 60 -10.34 0.96 -11.38
CA ALA A 60 -11.30 2.05 -11.21
C ALA A 60 -11.74 2.25 -9.74
N LEU A 61 -11.57 1.23 -8.89
CA LEU A 61 -11.95 1.29 -7.48
C LEU A 61 -11.18 2.33 -6.70
N LEU A 62 -9.92 2.59 -7.06
CA LEU A 62 -9.10 3.61 -6.38
C LEU A 62 -9.78 4.99 -6.39
N ALA A 63 -10.46 5.37 -7.47
CA ALA A 63 -11.17 6.64 -7.55
C ALA A 63 -12.45 6.68 -6.69
N MET A 64 -13.08 5.52 -6.46
CA MET A 64 -14.34 5.41 -5.71
C MET A 64 -14.12 5.16 -4.21
N ARG A 65 -13.12 4.36 -3.87
CA ARG A 65 -12.79 3.94 -2.49
C ARG A 65 -11.28 4.01 -2.22
N PRO A 66 -10.67 5.20 -2.33
CA PRO A 66 -9.22 5.34 -2.25
C PRO A 66 -8.63 4.85 -0.92
N ASP A 67 -9.31 5.11 0.17
CA ASP A 67 -8.84 4.75 1.51
C ASP A 67 -8.75 3.23 1.68
N ASP A 68 -9.78 2.51 1.26
CA ASP A 68 -9.82 1.04 1.34
C ASP A 68 -8.78 0.37 0.43
N CYS A 69 -8.60 0.88 -0.78
CA CYS A 69 -7.61 0.36 -1.72
C CYS A 69 -6.18 0.56 -1.18
N LEU A 70 -5.88 1.77 -0.68
CA LEU A 70 -4.56 2.06 -0.12
C LEU A 70 -4.32 1.34 1.21
N ALA A 71 -5.35 1.17 2.05
CA ALA A 71 -5.27 0.34 3.24
C ALA A 71 -4.92 -1.11 2.88
N ALA A 72 -5.61 -1.70 1.90
CA ALA A 72 -5.35 -3.05 1.44
C ALA A 72 -3.90 -3.22 0.97
N LEU A 73 -3.38 -2.27 0.20
CA LEU A 73 -1.99 -2.27 -0.27
C LEU A 73 -0.99 -2.19 0.89
N VAL A 74 -1.15 -1.22 1.79
CA VAL A 74 -0.26 -1.00 2.94
C VAL A 74 -0.24 -2.21 3.86
N VAL A 75 -1.43 -2.73 4.22
CA VAL A 75 -1.55 -3.91 5.09
C VAL A 75 -0.92 -5.16 4.45
N SER A 76 -1.10 -5.38 3.14
CA SER A 76 -0.51 -6.53 2.45
C SER A 76 1.01 -6.49 2.47
N HIS A 77 1.62 -5.32 2.25
CA HIS A 77 3.06 -5.15 2.36
C HIS A 77 3.56 -5.34 3.80
N HIS A 78 2.89 -4.79 4.80
CA HIS A 78 3.29 -4.94 6.20
C HIS A 78 3.22 -6.40 6.66
N ASN A 79 2.17 -7.14 6.28
CA ASN A 79 2.06 -8.57 6.59
C ASN A 79 3.21 -9.39 5.96
N LEU A 80 3.61 -9.07 4.73
CA LEU A 80 4.76 -9.71 4.09
C LEU A 80 6.07 -9.31 4.76
N SER A 81 6.25 -8.04 5.13
CA SER A 81 7.43 -7.57 5.88
C SER A 81 7.59 -8.35 7.18
N GLU A 82 6.51 -8.46 7.97
CA GLU A 82 6.52 -9.21 9.22
C GLU A 82 6.84 -10.70 9.00
N LEU A 83 6.19 -11.34 8.03
CA LEU A 83 6.44 -12.76 7.73
C LEU A 83 7.89 -13.01 7.29
N TYR A 84 8.45 -12.18 6.42
CA TYR A 84 9.84 -12.28 6.00
C TYR A 84 10.81 -12.05 7.15
N HIS A 85 10.52 -11.07 8.02
CA HIS A 85 11.31 -10.81 9.22
C HIS A 85 11.31 -12.02 10.18
N CYS A 86 10.17 -12.60 10.47
CA CYS A 86 10.05 -13.83 11.29
C CYS A 86 10.81 -15.03 10.71
N ARG A 87 11.08 -15.02 9.41
CA ARG A 87 11.85 -16.07 8.71
C ARG A 87 13.35 -15.74 8.61
N GLY A 88 13.80 -14.63 9.20
CA GLY A 88 15.18 -14.16 9.10
C GLY A 88 15.55 -13.59 7.73
N GLN A 89 14.59 -13.33 6.86
CA GLN A 89 14.79 -12.78 5.51
C GLN A 89 14.70 -11.25 5.57
N VAL A 90 15.68 -10.62 6.22
CA VAL A 90 15.67 -9.19 6.57
C VAL A 90 15.58 -8.29 5.33
N ALA A 91 16.29 -8.60 4.26
CA ALA A 91 16.28 -7.79 3.04
C ALA A 91 14.86 -7.70 2.44
N GLN A 92 14.17 -8.84 2.31
CA GLN A 92 12.79 -8.87 1.81
C GLN A 92 11.82 -8.16 2.77
N ALA A 93 12.03 -8.30 4.08
CA ALA A 93 11.24 -7.60 5.08
C ALA A 93 11.36 -6.08 4.92
N VAL A 94 12.58 -5.56 4.77
CA VAL A 94 12.86 -4.13 4.56
C VAL A 94 12.27 -3.64 3.23
N ASP A 95 12.39 -4.42 2.16
CA ASP A 95 11.81 -4.07 0.86
C ASP A 95 10.29 -3.87 0.99
N HIS A 96 9.58 -4.85 1.58
CA HIS A 96 8.14 -4.74 1.80
C HIS A 96 7.74 -3.65 2.80
N LEU A 97 8.60 -3.29 3.74
CA LEU A 97 8.39 -2.17 4.65
C LEU A 97 8.47 -0.81 3.93
N CYS A 98 9.43 -0.65 3.02
CA CYS A 98 9.70 0.62 2.32
C CYS A 98 8.79 0.84 1.10
N LEU A 99 8.39 -0.23 0.40
CA LEU A 99 7.64 -0.14 -0.86
C LEU A 99 6.32 0.65 -0.74
N PRO A 100 5.42 0.39 0.23
CA PRO A 100 4.17 1.13 0.33
C PRO A 100 4.39 2.62 0.60
N HIS A 101 5.40 2.97 1.39
CA HIS A 101 5.76 4.37 1.65
C HIS A 101 6.15 5.11 0.36
N ARG A 102 7.01 4.51 -0.45
CA ARG A 102 7.44 5.06 -1.76
C ARG A 102 6.28 5.15 -2.76
N LEU A 103 5.37 4.17 -2.77
CA LEU A 103 4.18 4.18 -3.62
C LEU A 103 3.25 5.35 -3.27
N LEU A 104 3.01 5.57 -1.97
CA LEU A 104 2.18 6.68 -1.49
C LEU A 104 2.78 8.05 -1.83
N LEU A 105 4.11 8.19 -1.71
CA LEU A 105 4.82 9.41 -2.12
C LEU A 105 4.61 9.70 -3.60
N ARG A 106 4.77 8.70 -4.48
CA ARG A 106 4.53 8.87 -5.92
C ARG A 106 3.09 9.30 -6.22
N LEU A 107 2.09 8.73 -5.53
CA LEU A 107 0.69 9.15 -5.69
C LEU A 107 0.48 10.63 -5.31
N LEU A 108 1.23 11.13 -4.35
CA LEU A 108 1.19 12.54 -3.94
C LEU A 108 1.89 13.47 -4.93
N GLU A 109 2.98 13.02 -5.55
CA GLU A 109 3.74 13.75 -6.57
C GLU A 109 2.97 13.86 -7.89
N GLU A 110 2.13 12.88 -8.22
CA GLU A 110 1.25 12.92 -9.38
C GLU A 110 0.12 13.94 -9.18
N GLY A 111 0.40 15.21 -9.49
CA GLY A 111 -0.51 16.35 -9.27
C GLY A 111 -1.89 16.25 -9.95
N THR A 112 -2.05 15.34 -10.89
CA THR A 112 -3.30 15.08 -11.63
C THR A 112 -4.26 14.13 -10.92
N ARG A 113 -3.83 13.47 -9.83
CA ARG A 113 -4.68 12.54 -9.07
C ARG A 113 -5.83 13.28 -8.38
N PRO A 114 -7.03 12.66 -8.29
CA PRO A 114 -8.17 13.21 -7.57
C PRO A 114 -7.81 13.57 -6.12
N HIS A 115 -8.46 14.62 -5.60
CA HIS A 115 -8.22 15.12 -4.24
C HIS A 115 -8.37 14.02 -3.19
N ASP A 116 -9.41 13.19 -3.29
CA ASP A 116 -9.70 12.13 -2.31
C ASP A 116 -8.62 11.04 -2.29
N VAL A 117 -8.06 10.70 -3.47
CA VAL A 117 -6.92 9.78 -3.58
C VAL A 117 -5.69 10.36 -2.88
N ARG A 118 -5.40 11.63 -3.12
CA ARG A 118 -4.26 12.32 -2.48
C ARG A 118 -4.45 12.44 -0.97
N GLN A 119 -5.67 12.74 -0.51
CA GLN A 119 -5.99 12.81 0.91
C GLN A 119 -5.83 11.44 1.60
N ALA A 120 -6.29 10.35 0.96
CA ALA A 120 -6.09 8.99 1.45
C ALA A 120 -4.59 8.64 1.50
N ALA A 121 -3.83 8.95 0.44
CA ALA A 121 -2.39 8.72 0.41
C ALA A 121 -1.66 9.44 1.57
N TRP A 122 -2.04 10.68 1.91
CA TRP A 122 -1.50 11.40 3.07
C TRP A 122 -1.79 10.70 4.40
N ARG A 123 -2.99 10.15 4.58
CA ARG A 123 -3.33 9.41 5.81
C ARG A 123 -2.44 8.19 5.97
N HIS A 124 -2.36 7.36 4.93
CA HIS A 124 -1.56 6.13 4.96
C HIS A 124 -0.04 6.39 4.97
N LEU A 125 0.41 7.53 4.44
CA LEU A 125 1.82 7.93 4.53
C LEU A 125 2.27 8.12 5.98
N ARG A 126 1.40 8.61 6.86
CA ARG A 126 1.69 8.74 8.28
C ARG A 126 1.84 7.37 8.96
N GLU A 127 1.01 6.40 8.58
CA GLU A 127 1.12 5.02 9.07
C GLU A 127 2.42 4.36 8.63
N THR A 128 2.71 4.40 7.33
CA THR A 128 3.95 3.80 6.80
C THR A 128 5.19 4.47 7.39
N ARG A 129 5.18 5.80 7.59
CA ARG A 129 6.26 6.50 8.29
C ARG A 129 6.45 6.00 9.72
N ALA A 130 5.35 5.79 10.46
CA ALA A 130 5.42 5.27 11.82
C ALA A 130 6.03 3.86 11.87
N GLN A 131 5.72 3.00 10.89
CA GLN A 131 6.30 1.67 10.76
C GLN A 131 7.81 1.72 10.46
N LEU A 132 8.24 2.59 9.53
CA LEU A 132 9.66 2.81 9.24
C LEU A 132 10.45 3.26 10.48
N LEU A 133 9.91 4.23 11.22
CA LEU A 133 10.52 4.69 12.48
C LEU A 133 10.51 3.60 13.56
N GLY A 134 9.46 2.78 13.61
CA GLY A 134 9.37 1.62 14.50
C GLY A 134 10.48 0.61 14.23
N TRP A 135 10.73 0.33 12.95
CA TRP A 135 11.81 -0.55 12.53
C TRP A 135 13.17 -0.07 13.02
N LEU A 136 13.54 1.21 12.78
CA LEU A 136 14.80 1.77 13.23
C LEU A 136 14.98 1.72 14.74
N ARG A 137 13.89 1.95 15.51
CA ARG A 137 13.96 1.83 16.98
C ARG A 137 14.22 0.41 17.45
N ALA A 138 13.67 -0.59 16.75
CA ALA A 138 13.75 -1.99 17.15
C ALA A 138 15.04 -2.67 16.65
N HIS A 139 15.55 -2.26 15.49
CA HIS A 139 16.64 -2.98 14.81
C HIS A 139 17.89 -2.13 14.56
N GLY A 140 17.84 -0.82 14.82
CA GLY A 140 18.96 0.09 14.57
C GLY A 140 18.97 0.65 13.14
N GLU A 141 20.13 1.13 12.73
CA GLU A 141 20.34 1.77 11.42
C GLU A 141 20.07 0.79 10.27
N GLU A 142 19.28 1.23 9.30
CA GLU A 142 18.99 0.52 8.07
C GLU A 142 18.93 1.53 6.91
N PRO A 143 19.94 1.56 6.02
CA PRO A 143 20.06 2.60 5.00
C PRO A 143 18.85 2.72 4.06
N ALA A 144 18.20 1.60 3.73
CA ALA A 144 17.01 1.61 2.87
C ALA A 144 15.80 2.26 3.55
N VAL A 145 15.65 2.05 4.87
CA VAL A 145 14.59 2.65 5.68
C VAL A 145 14.83 4.14 5.86
N GLU A 146 16.07 4.53 6.14
CA GLU A 146 16.48 5.94 6.25
C GLU A 146 16.24 6.70 4.94
N ALA A 147 16.66 6.11 3.81
CA ALA A 147 16.44 6.68 2.49
C ALA A 147 14.92 6.85 2.18
N ALA A 148 14.08 5.90 2.58
CA ALA A 148 12.64 6.01 2.43
C ALA A 148 12.05 7.16 3.28
N LEU A 149 12.53 7.33 4.52
CA LEU A 149 12.11 8.43 5.40
C LEU A 149 12.53 9.81 4.90
N HIS A 150 13.72 9.94 4.31
CA HIS A 150 14.20 11.20 3.74
C HIS A 150 13.47 11.59 2.44
N ALA A 151 12.94 10.62 1.71
CA ALA A 151 12.14 10.87 0.53
C ALA A 151 10.74 11.45 0.84
N THR A 152 10.34 11.54 2.12
CA THR A 152 9.04 12.10 2.51
C THR A 152 8.98 13.58 2.12
N PRO A 153 7.98 14.04 1.32
CA PRO A 153 7.84 15.44 0.97
C PRO A 153 7.69 16.27 2.25
N ALA A 154 8.36 17.42 2.29
CA ALA A 154 8.15 18.38 3.34
C ALA A 154 6.65 18.74 3.41
N PRO A 155 6.04 18.87 4.61
CA PRO A 155 4.64 19.23 4.70
C PRO A 155 4.42 20.57 3.98
N ALA A 156 3.49 20.57 3.00
CA ALA A 156 3.14 21.75 2.21
C ALA A 156 2.36 22.80 3.04
N PHE A 157 2.78 23.03 4.28
CA PHE A 157 2.37 24.15 5.15
C PHE A 157 3.48 25.19 5.25
N ALA A 158 4.11 25.53 4.13
CA ALA A 158 4.76 26.82 4.06
C ALA A 158 3.64 27.84 3.82
N CYS A 159 3.17 28.47 4.89
CA CYS A 159 2.41 29.72 4.84
C CYS A 159 3.05 30.64 3.79
N ARG A 160 2.36 30.87 2.66
CA ARG A 160 2.69 32.04 1.83
C ARG A 160 2.40 33.25 2.69
N PRO A 161 3.39 34.08 3.00
CA PRO A 161 3.09 35.39 3.61
C PRO A 161 2.19 36.14 2.63
N ALA A 162 1.00 36.54 3.09
CA ALA A 162 0.15 37.44 2.37
C ALA A 162 0.95 38.74 2.19
N HIS A 163 1.34 39.04 0.96
CA HIS A 163 1.79 40.36 0.60
C HIS A 163 0.58 41.29 0.69
N LEU A 164 0.51 42.03 1.80
CA LEU A 164 -0.30 43.23 1.93
C LEU A 164 0.29 44.30 0.99
N HIS A 165 -0.50 44.69 0.00
CA HIS A 165 -0.41 45.98 -0.68
C HIS A 165 -1.63 46.81 -0.34
#